data_13be1d029a0eb5813c43adc739b0af45
#
_entry.id   13be1d029a0eb5813c43adc739b0af45
#
_cell.length_a   1.000
_cell.length_b   1.000
_cell.length_c   1.000
_cell.angle_alpha   90.00
_cell.angle_beta   90.00
_cell.angle_gamma   90.00
#
_symmetry.space_group_name_H-M   'P 1'
#
loop_
_entity.id
_entity.type
_entity.pdbx_description
1 polymer ?
#
loop_
_entity_poly.entity_id
_entity_poly.type
_entity_poly.pdbx_seq_one_letter_code
_entity_poly.pdbx_strand_id
1 'polypeptide(L)'
;FINLGFSGNARAEDEMIDYIKSLDMSVFVLDYDHNAPNPEHLEATHEKLFMAVREANPNLPIIMMNRPKLYLTNDEKKRLEIVKKTYENALSRGDKNVYFIDNTQLCALCGNEGTVDNCHPTDFGFASMAHAIIPVLKDILK
;
A
#
# COMPACT_ATOMS: atom_id res chain seq x y z
N PHE A 1 -5.58 -9.79 -12.77
CA PHE A 1 -5.06 -8.55 -12.22
C PHE A 1 -6.12 -7.45 -12.33
N ILE A 2 -6.48 -6.85 -11.19
CA ILE A 2 -7.44 -5.76 -11.11
C ILE A 2 -6.69 -4.51 -10.64
N ASN A 3 -6.67 -3.45 -11.44
CA ASN A 3 -6.07 -2.16 -11.09
C ASN A 3 -7.19 -1.18 -10.70
N LEU A 4 -7.15 -0.68 -9.46
CA LEU A 4 -8.11 0.27 -8.90
C LEU A 4 -7.48 1.66 -8.67
N GLY A 5 -6.50 2.02 -9.49
CA GLY A 5 -5.95 3.37 -9.54
C GLY A 5 -6.86 4.30 -10.34
N PHE A 6 -7.42 5.34 -9.70
CA PHE A 6 -8.42 6.25 -10.28
C PHE A 6 -7.86 7.67 -10.50
N SER A 7 -6.65 7.79 -11.03
CA SER A 7 -6.04 9.09 -11.35
C SER A 7 -6.09 10.10 -10.19
N GLY A 8 -5.47 9.74 -9.05
CA GLY A 8 -5.45 10.57 -7.85
C GLY A 8 -6.69 10.48 -6.96
N ASN A 9 -7.64 9.60 -7.26
CA ASN A 9 -8.91 9.47 -6.52
C ASN A 9 -9.06 8.13 -5.78
N ALA A 10 -7.99 7.40 -5.51
CA ALA A 10 -8.02 6.27 -4.59
C ALA A 10 -8.04 6.81 -3.15
N ARG A 11 -9.24 6.97 -2.56
CA ARG A 11 -9.46 7.65 -1.27
C ARG A 11 -10.14 6.79 -0.22
N ALA A 12 -10.38 5.52 -0.53
CA ALA A 12 -11.06 4.57 0.36
C ALA A 12 -12.45 5.05 0.84
N GLU A 13 -13.27 5.53 -0.11
CA GLU A 13 -14.68 5.82 0.10
C GLU A 13 -15.44 4.53 0.45
N ASP A 14 -16.53 4.65 1.20
CA ASP A 14 -17.28 3.49 1.73
C ASP A 14 -17.78 2.56 0.62
N GLU A 15 -18.25 3.11 -0.49
CA GLU A 15 -18.70 2.36 -1.67
C GLU A 15 -17.54 1.58 -2.32
N MET A 16 -16.33 2.16 -2.33
CA MET A 16 -15.13 1.47 -2.83
C MET A 16 -14.65 0.39 -1.87
N ILE A 17 -14.74 0.62 -0.56
CA ILE A 17 -14.45 -0.41 0.44
C ILE A 17 -15.40 -1.59 0.26
N ASP A 18 -16.71 -1.34 0.10
CA ASP A 18 -17.73 -2.37 -0.11
C ASP A 18 -17.48 -3.16 -1.40
N TYR A 19 -17.06 -2.48 -2.48
CA TYR A 19 -16.69 -3.12 -3.72
C TYR A 19 -15.42 -4.00 -3.55
N ILE A 20 -14.35 -3.44 -2.98
CA ILE A 20 -13.05 -4.14 -2.83
C ILE A 20 -13.20 -5.40 -1.98
N LYS A 21 -13.91 -5.33 -0.84
CA LYS A 21 -14.09 -6.50 0.04
C LYS A 21 -14.93 -7.62 -0.59
N SER A 22 -15.71 -7.32 -1.65
CA SER A 22 -16.52 -8.30 -2.38
C SER A 22 -15.76 -9.04 -3.48
N LEU A 23 -14.54 -8.60 -3.82
CA LEU A 23 -13.75 -9.21 -4.88
C LEU A 23 -13.15 -10.55 -4.43
N ASP A 24 -13.12 -11.52 -5.35
CA ASP A 24 -12.34 -12.75 -5.18
C ASP A 24 -10.86 -12.45 -5.52
N MET A 25 -9.99 -12.47 -4.51
CA MET A 25 -8.59 -12.06 -4.61
C MET A 25 -7.67 -13.11 -4.01
N SER A 26 -6.54 -13.37 -4.70
CA SER A 26 -5.44 -14.17 -4.14
C SER A 26 -4.49 -13.34 -3.27
N VAL A 27 -4.37 -12.05 -3.54
CA VAL A 27 -3.57 -11.05 -2.80
C VAL A 27 -4.22 -9.69 -2.97
N PHE A 28 -4.27 -8.90 -1.91
CA PHE A 28 -4.64 -7.48 -1.95
C PHE A 28 -3.40 -6.61 -1.71
N VAL A 29 -3.13 -5.68 -2.63
CA VAL A 29 -2.07 -4.66 -2.46
C VAL A 29 -2.74 -3.34 -2.10
N LEU A 30 -2.49 -2.88 -0.88
CA LEU A 30 -3.02 -1.65 -0.31
C LEU A 30 -1.99 -0.53 -0.45
N ASP A 31 -2.17 0.30 -1.49
CA ASP A 31 -1.27 1.37 -1.89
C ASP A 31 -2.07 2.59 -2.36
N TYR A 32 -2.38 3.52 -1.45
CA TYR A 32 -3.08 4.77 -1.79
C TYR A 32 -2.70 5.96 -0.89
N ASP A 33 -1.66 5.84 -0.11
CA ASP A 33 -1.30 6.84 0.91
C ASP A 33 -1.17 8.26 0.36
N HIS A 34 -0.61 8.41 -0.84
CA HIS A 34 -0.41 9.72 -1.48
C HIS A 34 -1.63 10.21 -2.29
N ASN A 35 -2.65 9.39 -2.49
CA ASN A 35 -3.94 9.80 -3.05
C ASN A 35 -4.90 10.33 -1.99
N ALA A 36 -4.70 9.98 -0.72
CA ALA A 36 -5.43 10.59 0.38
C ALA A 36 -5.17 12.12 0.39
N PRO A 37 -6.21 12.96 0.55
CA PRO A 37 -6.07 14.42 0.47
C PRO A 37 -5.06 14.99 1.48
N ASN A 38 -4.98 14.39 2.66
CA ASN A 38 -4.08 14.76 3.76
C ASN A 38 -3.84 13.57 4.69
N PRO A 39 -2.87 13.65 5.64
CA PRO A 39 -2.62 12.59 6.60
C PRO A 39 -3.83 12.25 7.48
N GLU A 40 -4.64 13.23 7.85
CA GLU A 40 -5.82 13.06 8.70
C GLU A 40 -6.87 12.17 8.00
N HIS A 41 -7.06 12.36 6.70
CA HIS A 41 -7.92 11.49 5.89
C HIS A 41 -7.35 10.06 5.83
N LEU A 42 -6.05 9.93 5.58
CA LEU A 42 -5.39 8.64 5.55
C LEU A 42 -5.52 7.91 6.90
N GLU A 43 -5.31 8.60 8.02
CA GLU A 43 -5.48 8.03 9.37
C GLU A 43 -6.91 7.54 9.61
N ALA A 44 -7.90 8.28 9.13
CA ALA A 44 -9.31 7.90 9.28
C ALA A 44 -9.73 6.71 8.41
N THR A 45 -9.03 6.47 7.28
CA THR A 45 -9.50 5.53 6.25
C THR A 45 -8.61 4.30 6.05
N HIS A 46 -7.30 4.36 6.34
CA HIS A 46 -6.36 3.29 6.00
C HIS A 46 -6.64 2.00 6.78
N GLU A 47 -6.71 2.09 8.12
CA GLU A 47 -7.02 0.92 8.94
C GLU A 47 -8.48 0.46 8.74
N LYS A 48 -9.41 1.38 8.48
CA LYS A 48 -10.81 1.08 8.17
C LYS A 48 -10.92 0.19 6.92
N LEU A 49 -10.26 0.58 5.82
CA LEU A 49 -10.23 -0.22 4.59
C LEU A 49 -9.58 -1.59 4.84
N PHE A 50 -8.42 -1.60 5.50
CA PHE A 50 -7.75 -2.86 5.86
C PHE A 50 -8.67 -3.80 6.65
N MET A 51 -9.31 -3.31 7.70
CA MET A 51 -10.20 -4.11 8.55
C MET A 51 -11.41 -4.65 7.79
N ALA A 52 -12.05 -3.82 6.96
CA ALA A 52 -13.19 -4.25 6.16
C ALA A 52 -12.82 -5.38 5.18
N VAL A 53 -11.66 -5.28 4.52
CA VAL A 53 -11.16 -6.33 3.62
C VAL A 53 -10.79 -7.59 4.42
N ARG A 54 -10.13 -7.45 5.57
CA ARG A 54 -9.73 -8.56 6.43
C ARG A 54 -10.92 -9.31 7.02
N GLU A 55 -11.95 -8.61 7.47
CA GLU A 55 -13.19 -9.22 8.00
C GLU A 55 -13.93 -10.03 6.93
N ALA A 56 -14.01 -9.51 5.71
CA ALA A 56 -14.62 -10.22 4.59
C ALA A 56 -13.75 -11.40 4.09
N ASN A 57 -12.43 -11.27 4.20
CA ASN A 57 -11.45 -12.22 3.67
C ASN A 57 -10.40 -12.58 4.75
N PRO A 58 -10.73 -13.45 5.73
CA PRO A 58 -9.90 -13.66 6.94
C PRO A 58 -8.47 -14.16 6.67
N ASN A 59 -8.25 -14.89 5.58
CA ASN A 59 -6.96 -15.50 5.24
C ASN A 59 -6.26 -14.81 4.05
N LEU A 60 -6.83 -13.75 3.49
CA LEU A 60 -6.27 -13.07 2.33
C LEU A 60 -4.92 -12.42 2.68
N PRO A 61 -3.85 -12.72 1.93
CA PRO A 61 -2.60 -11.95 2.06
C PRO A 61 -2.80 -10.50 1.66
N ILE A 62 -2.38 -9.57 2.54
CA ILE A 62 -2.47 -8.13 2.30
C ILE A 62 -1.07 -7.53 2.37
N ILE A 63 -0.63 -6.89 1.29
CA ILE A 63 0.62 -6.15 1.21
C ILE A 63 0.31 -4.68 1.36
N MET A 64 0.80 -4.05 2.41
CA MET A 64 0.72 -2.60 2.61
C MET A 64 1.98 -1.94 2.06
N MET A 65 1.83 -0.85 1.34
CA MET A 65 2.93 -0.08 0.79
C MET A 65 2.71 1.40 1.04
N ASN A 66 3.80 2.16 1.08
CA ASN A 66 3.75 3.61 0.99
C ASN A 66 4.41 4.08 -0.32
N ARG A 67 4.36 5.39 -0.59
CA ARG A 67 4.84 5.95 -1.86
C ARG A 67 6.32 5.64 -2.12
N PRO A 68 6.70 5.30 -3.38
CA PRO A 68 8.06 4.98 -3.79
C PRO A 68 8.91 6.25 -3.96
N LYS A 69 9.32 6.85 -2.85
CA LYS A 69 10.16 8.05 -2.81
C LYS A 69 11.19 7.95 -1.69
N LEU A 70 12.47 8.07 -2.03
CA LEU A 70 13.55 7.82 -1.06
C LEU A 70 13.60 8.88 0.05
N TYR A 71 13.50 10.17 -0.29
CA TYR A 71 13.52 11.27 0.67
C TYR A 71 12.13 11.85 0.89
N LEU A 72 11.52 11.49 2.00
CA LEU A 72 10.18 11.90 2.36
C LEU A 72 10.16 13.28 3.00
N THR A 73 9.20 14.11 2.62
CA THR A 73 8.81 15.34 3.34
C THR A 73 8.20 15.00 4.70
N ASN A 74 7.96 16.00 5.54
CA ASN A 74 7.32 15.79 6.84
C ASN A 74 5.89 15.23 6.72
N ASP A 75 5.14 15.66 5.70
CA ASP A 75 3.80 15.14 5.41
C ASP A 75 3.88 13.65 4.99
N GLU A 76 4.80 13.33 4.09
CA GLU A 76 4.99 11.96 3.62
C GLU A 76 5.49 11.01 4.73
N LYS A 77 6.29 11.50 5.67
CA LYS A 77 6.67 10.74 6.87
C LYS A 77 5.48 10.43 7.76
N LYS A 78 4.57 11.40 7.98
CA LYS A 78 3.33 11.15 8.72
C LYS A 78 2.48 10.07 8.05
N ARG A 79 2.37 10.10 6.71
CA ARG A 79 1.64 9.07 5.95
C ARG A 79 2.28 7.69 6.11
N LEU A 80 3.60 7.59 6.00
CA LEU A 80 4.34 6.35 6.24
C LEU A 80 4.03 5.79 7.65
N GLU A 81 4.07 6.63 8.69
CA GLU A 81 3.77 6.21 10.07
C GLU A 81 2.32 5.70 10.21
N ILE A 82 1.35 6.31 9.50
CA ILE A 82 -0.05 5.84 9.50
C ILE A 82 -0.16 4.44 8.88
N VAL A 83 0.45 4.23 7.70
CA VAL A 83 0.46 2.92 7.03
C VAL A 83 1.13 1.87 7.92
N LYS A 84 2.30 2.21 8.48
CA LYS A 84 3.06 1.35 9.38
C LYS A 84 2.27 1.00 10.65
N LYS A 85 1.56 1.96 11.24
CA LYS A 85 0.69 1.75 12.41
C LYS A 85 -0.43 0.74 12.10
N THR A 86 -1.06 0.83 10.92
CA THR A 86 -2.06 -0.18 10.50
C THR A 86 -1.44 -1.58 10.44
N TYR A 87 -0.25 -1.72 9.87
CA TYR A 87 0.48 -2.99 9.81
C TYR A 87 0.82 -3.52 11.20
N GLU A 88 1.37 -2.69 12.09
CA GLU A 88 1.72 -3.06 13.47
C GLU A 88 0.47 -3.46 14.28
N ASN A 89 -0.64 -2.76 14.10
CA ASN A 89 -1.92 -3.10 14.71
C ASN A 89 -2.43 -4.47 14.23
N ALA A 90 -2.31 -4.78 12.94
CA ALA A 90 -2.66 -6.08 12.40
C ALA A 90 -1.82 -7.20 13.03
N LEU A 91 -0.51 -7.03 13.12
CA LEU A 91 0.38 -7.98 13.79
C LEU A 91 0.01 -8.17 15.28
N SER A 92 -0.30 -7.08 15.99
CA SER A 92 -0.68 -7.14 17.41
C SER A 92 -1.99 -7.91 17.66
N ARG A 93 -2.89 -7.95 16.65
CA ARG A 93 -4.11 -8.78 16.65
C ARG A 93 -3.84 -10.24 16.26
N GLY A 94 -2.59 -10.59 15.97
CA GLY A 94 -2.20 -11.96 15.58
C GLY A 94 -2.37 -12.26 14.08
N ASP A 95 -2.58 -11.25 13.24
CA ASP A 95 -2.65 -11.44 11.79
C ASP A 95 -1.27 -11.86 11.25
N LYS A 96 -1.21 -13.00 10.58
CA LYS A 96 0.02 -13.58 10.01
C LYS A 96 0.11 -13.41 8.48
N ASN A 97 -0.94 -12.87 7.87
CA ASN A 97 -1.05 -12.71 6.41
C ASN A 97 -0.96 -11.24 6.00
N VAL A 98 -0.20 -10.44 6.75
CA VAL A 98 0.09 -9.04 6.42
C VAL A 98 1.58 -8.85 6.15
N TYR A 99 1.88 -8.01 5.18
CA TYR A 99 3.22 -7.69 4.72
C TYR A 99 3.35 -6.19 4.57
N PHE A 100 4.53 -5.65 4.81
CA PHE A 100 4.80 -4.23 4.65
C PHE A 100 6.06 -4.03 3.82
N ILE A 101 5.97 -3.21 2.78
CA ILE A 101 7.09 -2.83 1.91
C ILE A 101 7.19 -1.31 1.92
N ASP A 102 8.24 -0.78 2.54
CA ASP A 102 8.42 0.64 2.68
C ASP A 102 9.10 1.30 1.45
N ASN A 103 9.12 2.63 1.46
CA ASN A 103 9.73 3.44 0.41
C ASN A 103 11.20 3.11 0.16
N THR A 104 11.97 2.71 1.19
CA THR A 104 13.39 2.39 1.02
C THR A 104 13.58 1.10 0.25
N GLN A 105 12.72 0.10 0.49
CA GLN A 105 12.67 -1.14 -0.26
C GLN A 105 12.18 -0.91 -1.69
N LEU A 106 11.12 -0.09 -1.87
CA LEU A 106 10.57 0.24 -3.19
C LEU A 106 11.58 1.02 -4.06
N CYS A 107 12.46 1.83 -3.46
CA CYS A 107 13.49 2.59 -4.15
C CYS A 107 14.88 1.92 -4.14
N ALA A 108 15.01 0.66 -3.72
CA ALA A 108 16.30 0.01 -3.51
C ALA A 108 17.18 -0.04 -4.77
N LEU A 109 16.61 -0.17 -5.96
CA LEU A 109 17.36 -0.15 -7.22
C LEU A 109 17.50 1.25 -7.81
N CYS A 110 16.42 2.05 -7.78
CA CYS A 110 16.37 3.32 -8.51
C CYS A 110 16.86 4.52 -7.69
N GLY A 111 16.95 4.41 -6.36
CA GLY A 111 17.28 5.55 -5.51
C GLY A 111 16.37 6.75 -5.80
N ASN A 112 16.96 7.90 -6.12
CA ASN A 112 16.23 9.13 -6.48
C ASN A 112 15.85 9.23 -7.97
N GLU A 113 16.35 8.32 -8.81
CA GLU A 113 16.12 8.36 -10.27
C GLU A 113 14.80 7.67 -10.67
N GLY A 114 14.02 7.22 -9.68
CA GLY A 114 12.82 6.42 -9.90
C GLY A 114 11.57 7.21 -10.28
N THR A 115 11.58 8.55 -10.28
CA THR A 115 10.38 9.37 -10.54
C THR A 115 10.66 10.49 -11.55
N VAL A 116 9.62 10.91 -12.33
CA VAL A 116 9.72 12.03 -13.29
C VAL A 116 9.58 13.40 -12.62
N ASP A 117 8.83 13.48 -11.51
CA ASP A 117 8.41 14.73 -10.86
C ASP A 117 8.41 14.65 -9.34
N ASN A 118 9.23 13.80 -8.78
CA ASN A 118 9.24 13.43 -7.36
C ASN A 118 7.95 12.75 -6.85
N CYS A 119 7.09 12.27 -7.77
CA CYS A 119 5.81 11.62 -7.45
C CYS A 119 5.57 10.37 -8.31
N HIS A 120 5.52 10.53 -9.64
CA HIS A 120 5.14 9.47 -10.56
C HIS A 120 6.35 8.64 -10.97
N PRO A 121 6.32 7.30 -10.78
CA PRO A 121 7.42 6.43 -11.15
C PRO A 121 7.72 6.46 -12.65
N THR A 122 9.02 6.42 -12.98
CA THR A 122 9.53 6.09 -14.31
C THR A 122 9.48 4.58 -14.54
N ASP A 123 9.82 4.09 -15.75
CA ASP A 123 10.00 2.65 -16.00
C ASP A 123 11.02 2.03 -15.02
N PHE A 124 12.09 2.77 -14.71
CA PHE A 124 13.09 2.32 -13.73
C PHE A 124 12.53 2.31 -12.31
N GLY A 125 11.69 3.28 -11.94
CA GLY A 125 10.95 3.30 -10.69
C GLY A 125 10.02 2.10 -10.56
N PHE A 126 9.22 1.82 -11.59
CA PHE A 126 8.37 0.63 -11.62
C PHE A 126 9.16 -0.68 -11.55
N ALA A 127 10.31 -0.77 -12.25
CA ALA A 127 11.19 -1.93 -12.15
C ALA A 127 11.73 -2.13 -10.72
N SER A 128 12.08 -1.03 -10.02
CA SER A 128 12.51 -1.07 -8.62
C SER A 128 11.39 -1.52 -7.69
N MET A 129 10.17 -1.00 -7.86
CA MET A 129 8.99 -1.44 -7.12
C MET A 129 8.72 -2.94 -7.35
N ALA A 130 8.73 -3.38 -8.61
CA ALA A 130 8.55 -4.80 -8.96
C ALA A 130 9.62 -5.68 -8.31
N HIS A 131 10.88 -5.24 -8.27
CA HIS A 131 11.97 -5.96 -7.60
C HIS A 131 11.70 -6.16 -6.10
N ALA A 132 11.12 -5.18 -5.43
CA ALA A 132 10.76 -5.28 -4.01
C ALA A 132 9.54 -6.19 -3.77
N ILE A 133 8.52 -6.13 -4.65
CA ILE A 133 7.24 -6.82 -4.46
C ILE A 133 7.31 -8.30 -4.87
N ILE A 134 8.02 -8.63 -5.97
CA ILE A 134 8.06 -9.99 -6.55
C ILE A 134 8.49 -11.06 -5.55
N PRO A 135 9.52 -10.89 -4.70
CA PRO A 135 9.89 -11.89 -3.71
C PRO A 135 8.75 -12.20 -2.73
N VAL A 136 8.06 -11.17 -2.25
CA VAL A 136 6.91 -11.29 -1.34
C VAL A 136 5.77 -12.03 -2.01
N LEU A 137 5.42 -11.67 -3.26
CA LEU A 137 4.39 -12.37 -4.03
C LEU A 137 4.74 -13.83 -4.29
N LYS A 138 6.01 -14.15 -4.59
CA LYS A 138 6.45 -15.55 -4.79
C LYS A 138 6.32 -16.37 -3.52
N ASP A 139 6.51 -15.79 -2.35
CA ASP A 139 6.34 -16.49 -1.07
C ASP A 139 4.87 -16.69 -0.72
N ILE A 140 4.01 -15.73 -1.05
CA ILE A 140 2.56 -15.79 -0.84
C ILE A 140 1.87 -16.81 -1.76
N LEU A 141 2.27 -16.85 -3.03
CA LEU A 141 1.57 -17.61 -4.10
C LEU A 141 2.16 -19.00 -4.35
N LYS A 142 2.93 -19.53 -3.39
CA LYS A 142 3.38 -20.94 -3.41
C LYS A 142 2.19 -21.84 -3.10
#